data_f04a329035d9aa2f8fd017303bb4110a
#
_entry.id   f04a329035d9aa2f8fd017303bb4110a
#
_cell.length_a   1.000
_cell.length_b   1.000
_cell.length_c   1.000
_cell.angle_alpha   90.00
_cell.angle_beta   90.00
_cell.angle_gamma   90.00
#
_symmetry.space_group_name_H-M   'P 1'
#
loop_
_entity.id
_entity.type
_entity.pdbx_description
1 polymer ?
#
loop_
_entity_poly.entity_id
_entity_poly.type
_entity_poly.pdbx_seq_one_letter_code
_entity_poly.pdbx_strand_id
1 'polypeptide(L)'
;MNELKALYIIVNAGFASEIVDIARSLGSTGATIINARGSVAKPKTILGITIDTEKEIVLSVVKKEVALKIMQKVKEKAGVGTPAHGLCFFLPVEMSTLTIHEQPIED
;
A
#
# COMPACT_ATOMS: atom_id res chain seq x y z
N MET A 1 -18.05 12.38 10.21
CA MET A 1 -16.86 12.99 9.60
C MET A 1 -15.95 11.95 9.00
N ASN A 2 -15.38 12.28 7.86
CA ASN A 2 -14.48 11.34 7.20
C ASN A 2 -13.08 11.53 7.70
N GLU A 3 -12.53 10.51 8.34
CA GLU A 3 -11.13 10.51 8.67
C GLU A 3 -10.33 10.02 7.47
N LEU A 4 -9.38 10.81 7.01
CA LEU A 4 -8.49 10.40 5.97
C LEU A 4 -7.27 9.72 6.57
N LYS A 5 -6.82 8.68 5.89
CA LYS A 5 -5.62 7.94 6.27
C LYS A 5 -4.68 7.86 5.08
N ALA A 6 -3.40 7.96 5.37
CA ALA A 6 -2.36 7.69 4.39
C ALA A 6 -2.02 6.21 4.51
N LEU A 7 -2.45 5.44 3.53
CA LEU A 7 -2.28 4.00 3.51
C LEU A 7 -1.02 3.65 2.74
N TYR A 8 -0.14 2.91 3.40
CA TYR A 8 1.12 2.44 2.82
C TYR A 8 1.08 0.93 2.70
N ILE A 9 1.38 0.43 1.52
CA ILE A 9 1.47 -1.00 1.30
C ILE A 9 2.81 -1.27 0.63
N ILE A 10 3.70 -1.92 1.36
CA ILE A 10 5.06 -2.20 0.89
C ILE A 10 5.11 -3.66 0.45
N VAL A 11 5.43 -3.90 -0.80
CA VAL A 11 5.44 -5.23 -1.38
C VAL A 11 6.74 -5.48 -2.13
N ASN A 12 7.03 -6.74 -2.38
CA ASN A 12 8.13 -7.10 -3.26
C ASN A 12 7.86 -6.54 -4.65
N ALA A 13 8.94 -6.16 -5.34
CA ALA A 13 8.81 -5.59 -6.68
C ALA A 13 8.06 -6.54 -7.61
N GLY A 14 7.19 -5.96 -8.43
CA GLY A 14 6.34 -6.72 -9.35
C GLY A 14 4.92 -6.93 -8.86
N PHE A 15 4.65 -6.64 -7.59
CA PHE A 15 3.32 -6.88 -7.02
C PHE A 15 2.48 -5.61 -6.86
N ALA A 16 3.03 -4.43 -7.17
CA ALA A 16 2.31 -3.18 -6.96
C ALA A 16 1.02 -3.09 -7.77
N SER A 17 1.02 -3.58 -9.02
CA SER A 17 -0.18 -3.52 -9.86
C SER A 17 -1.35 -4.28 -9.26
N GLU A 18 -1.07 -5.47 -8.72
CA GLU A 18 -2.09 -6.27 -8.05
C GLU A 18 -2.65 -5.52 -6.83
N ILE A 19 -1.78 -4.86 -6.07
CA ILE A 19 -2.20 -4.09 -4.91
C ILE A 19 -3.07 -2.91 -5.33
N VAL A 20 -2.69 -2.21 -6.39
CA VAL A 20 -3.48 -1.09 -6.91
C VAL A 20 -4.87 -1.57 -7.32
N ASP A 21 -4.96 -2.74 -7.97
CA ASP A 21 -6.25 -3.30 -8.35
C ASP A 21 -7.12 -3.63 -7.13
N ILE A 22 -6.51 -4.21 -6.11
CA ILE A 22 -7.21 -4.49 -4.85
C ILE A 22 -7.74 -3.19 -4.24
N ALA A 23 -6.88 -2.19 -4.13
CA ALA A 23 -7.25 -0.91 -3.53
C ALA A 23 -8.38 -0.23 -4.29
N ARG A 24 -8.28 -0.21 -5.62
CA ARG A 24 -9.29 0.42 -6.46
C ARG A 24 -10.64 -0.28 -6.34
N SER A 25 -10.64 -1.60 -6.29
CA SER A 25 -11.88 -2.37 -6.16
C SER A 25 -12.59 -2.11 -4.84
N LEU A 26 -11.88 -1.63 -3.84
CA LEU A 26 -12.42 -1.39 -2.50
C LEU A 26 -12.68 0.09 -2.19
N GLY A 27 -12.47 0.97 -3.17
CA GLY A 27 -12.85 2.37 -3.02
C GLY A 27 -11.74 3.40 -3.10
N SER A 28 -10.49 2.98 -3.32
CA SER A 28 -9.42 3.93 -3.56
C SER A 28 -9.61 4.60 -4.91
N THR A 29 -9.49 5.92 -4.96
CA THR A 29 -9.64 6.68 -6.20
C THR A 29 -8.32 6.89 -6.92
N GLY A 30 -7.21 6.58 -6.27
CA GLY A 30 -5.90 6.71 -6.88
C GLY A 30 -4.82 6.22 -5.96
N ALA A 31 -3.66 5.95 -6.55
CA ALA A 31 -2.52 5.49 -5.80
C ALA A 31 -1.23 5.94 -6.48
N THR A 32 -0.20 6.14 -5.68
CA THR A 32 1.15 6.44 -6.15
C THR A 32 2.03 5.24 -5.87
N ILE A 33 2.76 4.81 -6.87
CA ILE A 33 3.70 3.71 -6.72
C ILE A 33 5.11 4.28 -6.61
N ILE A 34 5.80 3.92 -5.55
CA ILE A 34 7.16 4.41 -5.28
C ILE A 34 8.09 3.21 -5.31
N ASN A 35 9.13 3.30 -6.12
CA ASN A 35 10.17 2.26 -6.14
C ASN A 35 11.04 2.42 -4.90
N ALA A 36 11.34 1.31 -4.25
CA ALA A 36 12.06 1.33 -3.00
C ALA A 36 12.96 0.09 -2.91
N ARG A 37 13.74 0.03 -1.84
CA ARG A 37 14.64 -1.08 -1.60
C ARG A 37 14.59 -1.41 -0.12
N GLY A 38 14.41 -2.69 0.17
CA GLY A 38 14.41 -3.16 1.54
C GLY A 38 15.75 -3.70 1.95
N SER A 39 16.03 -3.63 3.24
CA SER A 39 17.20 -4.28 3.80
C SER A 39 16.73 -5.35 4.78
N VAL A 40 17.51 -6.41 4.91
CA VAL A 40 17.22 -7.50 5.83
C VAL A 40 18.42 -7.71 6.75
N ALA A 41 18.15 -8.23 7.95
CA ALA A 41 19.20 -8.45 8.94
C ALA A 41 20.29 -9.39 8.45
N LYS A 42 19.92 -10.35 7.61
CA LYS A 42 20.86 -11.29 7.00
C LYS A 42 20.69 -11.24 5.49
N PRO A 43 21.37 -10.32 4.82
CA PRO A 43 21.24 -10.21 3.38
C PRO A 43 21.79 -11.45 2.69
N LYS A 44 21.13 -11.83 1.60
CA LYS A 44 21.60 -12.92 0.76
C LYS A 44 22.78 -12.44 -0.08
N THR A 45 23.79 -13.28 -0.20
CA THR A 45 24.90 -12.99 -1.10
C THR A 45 25.02 -14.11 -2.13
N ILE A 46 25.31 -13.72 -3.35
CA ILE A 46 25.60 -14.67 -4.44
C ILE A 46 26.95 -14.27 -5.00
N LEU A 47 27.90 -15.22 -5.01
CA LEU A 47 29.26 -14.98 -5.49
C LEU A 47 29.91 -13.75 -4.84
N GLY A 48 29.64 -13.56 -3.54
CA GLY A 48 30.23 -12.45 -2.79
C GLY A 48 29.51 -11.11 -2.98
N ILE A 49 28.45 -11.06 -3.77
CA ILE A 49 27.68 -9.84 -4.02
C ILE A 49 26.43 -9.87 -3.16
N THR A 50 26.22 -8.81 -2.39
CA THR A 50 25.01 -8.65 -1.59
C THR A 50 23.85 -8.30 -2.51
N ILE A 51 22.76 -9.05 -2.38
CA ILE A 51 21.55 -8.80 -3.17
C ILE A 51 20.54 -8.11 -2.29
N ASP A 52 20.23 -6.85 -2.63
CA ASP A 52 19.19 -6.10 -1.97
C ASP A 52 17.83 -6.52 -2.54
N THR A 53 16.81 -6.48 -1.69
CA THR A 53 15.45 -6.78 -2.12
C THR A 53 14.80 -5.52 -2.64
N GLU A 54 14.39 -5.53 -3.89
CA GLU A 54 13.65 -4.42 -4.45
C GLU A 54 12.20 -4.47 -3.99
N LYS A 55 11.68 -3.32 -3.64
CA LYS A 55 10.32 -3.15 -3.12
C LYS A 55 9.58 -2.11 -3.94
N GLU A 56 8.27 -2.17 -3.83
CA GLU A 56 7.41 -1.12 -4.33
C GLU A 56 6.49 -0.70 -3.20
N ILE A 57 6.25 0.60 -3.08
CA ILE A 57 5.34 1.14 -2.08
C ILE A 57 4.13 1.69 -2.80
N VAL A 58 2.95 1.20 -2.44
CA VAL A 58 1.69 1.75 -2.93
C VAL A 58 1.17 2.68 -1.85
N LEU A 59 1.04 3.97 -2.20
CA LEU A 59 0.58 4.99 -1.27
C LEU A 59 -0.76 5.51 -1.77
N SER A 60 -1.76 5.51 -0.90
CA SER A 60 -3.09 6.00 -1.23
C SER A 60 -3.68 6.73 -0.04
N VAL A 61 -4.32 7.87 -0.29
CA VAL A 61 -5.04 8.59 0.76
C VAL A 61 -6.51 8.21 0.62
N VAL A 62 -7.06 7.60 1.66
CA VAL A 62 -8.40 7.04 1.65
C VAL A 62 -9.10 7.31 2.97
N LYS A 63 -10.42 7.11 2.99
CA LYS A 63 -11.16 7.14 4.25
C LYS A 63 -10.75 5.95 5.10
N LYS A 64 -10.90 6.09 6.40
CA LYS A 64 -10.52 5.06 7.36
C LYS A 64 -11.18 3.70 7.05
N GLU A 65 -12.48 3.69 6.77
CA GLU A 65 -13.16 2.43 6.50
C GLU A 65 -12.67 1.77 5.22
N VAL A 66 -12.25 2.56 4.23
CA VAL A 66 -11.65 2.02 3.02
C VAL A 66 -10.28 1.44 3.32
N ALA A 67 -9.48 2.16 4.14
CA ALA A 67 -8.16 1.67 4.55
C ALA A 67 -8.26 0.32 5.25
N LEU A 68 -9.24 0.17 6.15
CA LEU A 68 -9.44 -1.09 6.87
C LEU A 68 -9.80 -2.24 5.93
N LYS A 69 -10.67 -1.98 4.96
CA LYS A 69 -11.04 -2.99 3.97
C LYS A 69 -9.87 -3.42 3.11
N ILE A 70 -9.07 -2.44 2.66
CA ILE A 70 -7.90 -2.73 1.84
C ILE A 70 -6.89 -3.53 2.65
N MET A 71 -6.64 -3.11 3.89
CA MET A 71 -5.70 -3.80 4.77
C MET A 71 -6.09 -5.26 4.97
N GLN A 72 -7.39 -5.52 5.19
CA GLN A 72 -7.87 -6.88 5.36
C GLN A 72 -7.65 -7.72 4.10
N LYS A 73 -7.95 -7.16 2.93
CA LYS A 73 -7.78 -7.88 1.68
C LYS A 73 -6.29 -8.12 1.36
N VAL A 74 -5.44 -7.14 1.62
CA VAL A 74 -4.00 -7.30 1.42
C VAL A 74 -3.46 -8.40 2.34
N LYS A 75 -3.90 -8.43 3.59
CA LYS A 75 -3.49 -9.45 4.52
C LYS A 75 -3.84 -10.85 4.00
N GLU A 76 -5.02 -11.01 3.42
CA GLU A 76 -5.47 -12.30 2.90
C GLU A 76 -4.73 -12.72 1.62
N LYS A 77 -4.54 -11.78 0.71
CA LYS A 77 -4.07 -12.09 -0.65
C LYS A 77 -2.58 -11.87 -0.87
N ALA A 78 -2.00 -10.94 -0.15
CA ALA A 78 -0.65 -10.46 -0.46
C ALA A 78 0.17 -10.13 0.79
N GLY A 79 -0.23 -10.62 1.93
CA GLY A 79 0.42 -10.29 3.20
C GLY A 79 1.76 -10.96 3.41
N VAL A 80 2.27 -10.81 4.61
CA VAL A 80 3.51 -11.45 5.04
C VAL A 80 3.29 -12.97 4.96
N GLY A 81 4.24 -13.66 4.35
CA GLY A 81 4.13 -15.10 4.10
C GLY A 81 3.66 -15.45 2.71
N THR A 82 3.22 -14.48 1.92
CA THR A 82 2.91 -14.67 0.50
C THR A 82 4.09 -14.20 -0.34
N PRO A 83 4.12 -14.52 -1.65
CA PRO A 83 5.20 -14.02 -2.52
C PRO A 83 5.31 -12.50 -2.54
N ALA A 84 4.21 -11.77 -2.40
CA ALA A 84 4.24 -10.31 -2.35
C ALA A 84 4.84 -9.79 -1.05
N HIS A 85 4.75 -10.55 0.03
CA HIS A 85 5.27 -10.20 1.35
C HIS A 85 4.83 -8.79 1.77
N GLY A 86 3.52 -8.52 1.66
CA GLY A 86 2.99 -7.18 1.85
C GLY A 86 2.88 -6.74 3.30
N LEU A 87 3.50 -5.62 3.59
CA LEU A 87 3.34 -4.94 4.88
C LEU A 87 2.42 -3.74 4.64
N CYS A 88 1.31 -3.71 5.34
CA CYS A 88 0.31 -2.67 5.17
C CYS A 88 0.04 -1.97 6.49
N PHE A 89 0.08 -0.65 6.46
CA PHE A 89 -0.26 0.15 7.63
C PHE A 89 -0.80 1.50 7.17
N PHE A 90 -1.42 2.24 8.08
CA PHE A 90 -1.84 3.59 7.72
C PHE A 90 -1.58 4.58 8.85
N LEU A 91 -1.47 5.83 8.46
CA LEU A 91 -1.20 6.95 9.36
C LEU A 91 -2.33 7.98 9.22
N PRO A 92 -2.61 8.75 10.28
CA PRO A 92 -3.58 9.84 10.16
C PRO A 92 -3.09 10.91 9.19
N VAL A 93 -4.02 11.52 8.47
CA VAL A 93 -3.75 12.68 7.63
C VAL A 93 -4.40 13.87 8.31
N GLU A 94 -3.59 14.80 8.81
CA GLU A 94 -4.12 15.99 9.46
C GLU A 94 -4.71 16.98 8.48
N MET A 95 -4.03 17.19 7.35
CA MET A 95 -4.47 18.12 6.32
C MET A 95 -4.11 17.58 4.95
N SER A 96 -4.94 17.87 3.96
CA SER A 96 -4.71 17.43 2.60
C SER A 96 -5.45 18.37 1.65
N THR A 97 -4.94 18.48 0.45
CA THR A 97 -5.66 19.17 -0.63
C THR A 97 -6.67 18.25 -1.30
N LEU A 98 -6.64 16.96 -0.96
CA LEU A 98 -7.56 15.98 -1.54
C LEU A 98 -8.91 16.06 -0.82
N THR A 99 -9.99 16.15 -1.59
CA THR A 99 -11.35 16.10 -1.05
C THR A 99 -11.97 14.78 -1.48
N ILE A 100 -12.41 14.01 -0.49
CA ILE A 100 -13.06 12.72 -0.74
C ILE A 100 -14.50 12.80 -0.29
N HIS A 101 -15.41 12.46 -1.18
CA HIS A 101 -16.84 12.50 -0.90
C HIS A 101 -17.37 11.09 -0.69
N GLU A 102 -18.21 10.91 0.33
CA GLU A 102 -18.82 9.61 0.60
C GLU A 102 -19.91 9.28 -0.37
N GLN A 103 -20.50 10.29 -0.95
CA GLN A 103 -21.60 10.15 -1.88
C GLN A 103 -21.40 11.16 -3.00
N PRO A 104 -22.17 11.03 -4.09
CA PRO A 104 -22.03 11.96 -5.19
C PRO A 104 -22.14 13.40 -4.73
N ILE A 105 -21.34 14.27 -5.34
CA ILE A 105 -21.39 15.68 -5.05
C ILE A 105 -22.69 16.22 -5.56
N GLU A 106 -23.34 17.01 -4.73
CA GLU A 106 -24.64 17.56 -5.06
C GLU A 106 -24.60 19.05 -5.32
N ASP A 107 -23.61 19.51 -5.91
CA ASP A 107 -23.50 20.94 -6.14
C ASP A 107 -23.99 21.33 -7.48
#